data_12d8fe903076801dc76271e404dd8788
#
_entry.id   12d8fe903076801dc76271e404dd8788
#
_cell.length_a   1.000
_cell.length_b   1.000
_cell.length_c   1.000
_cell.angle_alpha   90.00
_cell.angle_beta   90.00
_cell.angle_gamma   90.00
#
_symmetry.space_group_name_H-M   'P 1'
#
loop_
_entity.id
_entity.type
_entity.pdbx_description
1 polymer ?
#
loop_
_entity_poly.entity_id
_entity_poly.type
_entity_poly.pdbx_seq_one_letter_code
_entity_poly.pdbx_strand_id
1 'polypeptide(L)'
;MNFDKYYVLDTNILLEDASNVYKLSQEGRNLIILPETVLDEIDTKKSGFDEINFQAREFARILENSSIINSIKKDSYKIIRVKIENEKNTIIDIISKDEYEVNIKNISLNIINDRKILEIATFANSYYKNQVEFLSLDIMARTRAISLDIKTDALVGKDKDVFDFDFIKEIDINFDDLEFIDNQNIDKYDPEYKPYNFSYCFKVKSSDQVLLANIQNKRIKLLDEAEIRDQVITPLNKEQLFFSDAILSHFYNVLIVEAKAGSGKTLLALSGALKLVRQKFFQKIIYIRNSIESLDKGEDVGYLPGLEEKFKIYNHPLMDSLDYIIRSEHKRKRSKKNPDTTISELDDREVTERIDQMISNYGIETMWVGEMRGRTLSNSFIIIDEAQNMSNKTMQMVLSRIDSSCKVVILGSNKQIDNFYVNKYTNALTTLLKSTKNEDNIVNIFAIKLQKVLRGPITEWAEQIFSK
;
A
#
# COMPACT_ATOMS: atom_id res chain seq x y z
N MET A 1 29.86 17.28 -19.60
CA MET A 1 29.25 16.00 -19.20
C MET A 1 28.33 15.58 -20.31
N ASN A 2 28.43 14.37 -20.82
CA ASN A 2 27.48 13.81 -21.75
C ASN A 2 26.49 12.96 -20.96
N PHE A 3 25.21 13.17 -21.21
CA PHE A 3 24.13 12.40 -20.60
C PHE A 3 23.56 11.43 -21.63
N ASP A 4 23.03 10.31 -21.17
CA ASP A 4 22.44 9.30 -22.04
C ASP A 4 21.09 9.78 -22.61
N LYS A 5 20.29 10.49 -21.76
CA LYS A 5 19.00 11.08 -22.14
C LYS A 5 18.79 12.43 -21.49
N TYR A 6 17.92 13.23 -22.12
CA TYR A 6 17.56 14.57 -21.69
C TYR A 6 16.03 14.67 -21.57
N TYR A 7 15.52 14.88 -20.35
CA TYR A 7 14.09 14.92 -20.10
C TYR A 7 13.64 16.32 -19.71
N VAL A 8 12.72 16.91 -20.47
CA VAL A 8 11.98 18.11 -20.03
C VAL A 8 10.71 17.64 -19.34
N LEU A 9 10.53 18.04 -18.09
CA LEU A 9 9.39 17.62 -17.29
C LEU A 9 8.31 18.70 -17.27
N ASP A 10 7.07 18.26 -17.49
CA ASP A 10 5.89 19.03 -17.16
C ASP A 10 5.57 18.96 -15.68
N THR A 11 4.84 19.93 -15.17
CA THR A 11 4.46 20.05 -13.75
C THR A 11 3.74 18.81 -13.23
N ASN A 12 2.85 18.23 -14.04
CA ASN A 12 2.04 17.08 -13.65
C ASN A 12 2.87 15.81 -13.35
N ILE A 13 4.06 15.67 -13.95
CA ILE A 13 5.00 14.56 -13.68
C ILE A 13 5.52 14.60 -12.23
N LEU A 14 5.80 15.80 -11.72
CA LEU A 14 6.32 16.02 -10.38
C LEU A 14 5.21 16.04 -9.32
N LEU A 15 4.00 16.49 -9.71
CA LEU A 15 2.82 16.49 -8.86
C LEU A 15 2.19 15.11 -8.71
N GLU A 16 2.43 14.22 -9.68
CA GLU A 16 2.07 12.78 -9.53
C GLU A 16 2.98 12.08 -8.51
N ASP A 17 4.28 12.29 -8.62
CA ASP A 17 5.27 11.77 -7.67
C ASP A 17 6.57 12.60 -7.77
N ALA A 18 6.91 13.33 -6.73
CA ALA A 18 8.13 14.14 -6.66
C ALA A 18 9.41 13.30 -6.86
N SER A 19 9.38 12.01 -6.48
CA SER A 19 10.52 11.09 -6.65
C SER A 19 10.81 10.73 -8.12
N ASN A 20 9.92 11.09 -9.07
CA ASN A 20 10.15 10.87 -10.50
C ASN A 20 11.42 11.56 -10.98
N VAL A 21 11.83 12.67 -10.37
CA VAL A 21 13.12 13.32 -10.66
C VAL A 21 14.31 12.36 -10.47
N TYR A 22 14.27 11.53 -9.43
CA TYR A 22 15.31 10.55 -9.15
C TYR A 22 15.24 9.33 -10.08
N LYS A 23 14.02 8.84 -10.32
CA LYS A 23 13.78 7.68 -11.20
C LYS A 23 14.24 7.96 -12.62
N LEU A 24 13.93 9.15 -13.12
CA LEU A 24 14.31 9.59 -14.46
C LEU A 24 15.79 9.91 -14.59
N SER A 25 16.41 10.49 -13.55
CA SER A 25 17.83 10.80 -13.50
C SER A 25 18.73 9.56 -13.61
N GLN A 26 18.27 8.39 -13.14
CA GLN A 26 19.04 7.14 -13.13
C GLN A 26 20.46 7.34 -12.58
N GLU A 27 20.55 7.86 -11.36
CA GLU A 27 21.82 8.12 -10.67
C GLU A 27 22.74 9.12 -11.41
N GLY A 28 22.16 10.09 -12.10
CA GLY A 28 22.87 11.14 -12.81
C GLY A 28 23.29 10.77 -14.25
N ARG A 29 22.87 9.61 -14.76
CA ARG A 29 23.09 9.27 -16.18
C ARG A 29 22.26 10.10 -17.14
N ASN A 30 21.06 10.50 -16.72
CA ASN A 30 20.14 11.32 -17.52
C ASN A 30 20.08 12.73 -16.93
N LEU A 31 19.92 13.73 -17.79
CA LEU A 31 19.70 15.12 -17.41
C LEU A 31 18.22 15.41 -17.28
N ILE A 32 17.84 15.98 -16.17
CA ILE A 32 16.48 16.52 -15.96
C ILE A 32 16.48 18.00 -16.29
N ILE A 33 15.51 18.45 -17.06
CA ILE A 33 15.37 19.84 -17.47
C ILE A 33 14.02 20.34 -16.95
N LEU A 34 14.04 21.43 -16.19
CA LEU A 34 12.87 22.05 -15.60
C LEU A 34 12.69 23.45 -16.14
N PRO A 35 11.61 23.72 -16.88
CA PRO A 35 11.18 25.09 -17.15
C PRO A 35 10.90 25.84 -15.85
N GLU A 36 11.29 27.11 -15.73
CA GLU A 36 11.00 27.94 -14.55
C GLU A 36 9.50 27.99 -14.24
N THR A 37 8.64 28.01 -15.26
CA THR A 37 7.18 27.95 -15.14
C THR A 37 6.70 26.74 -14.32
N VAL A 38 7.39 25.60 -14.42
CA VAL A 38 7.09 24.40 -13.62
C VAL A 38 7.34 24.67 -12.14
N LEU A 39 8.40 25.41 -11.80
CA LEU A 39 8.69 25.80 -10.42
C LEU A 39 7.62 26.74 -9.86
N ASP A 40 7.18 27.72 -10.67
CA ASP A 40 6.10 28.65 -10.30
C ASP A 40 4.79 27.91 -10.02
N GLU A 41 4.44 26.95 -10.88
CA GLU A 41 3.24 26.13 -10.70
C GLU A 41 3.31 25.26 -9.44
N ILE A 42 4.46 24.63 -9.19
CA ILE A 42 4.69 23.86 -7.95
C ILE A 42 4.57 24.77 -6.75
N ASP A 43 5.11 25.97 -6.79
CA ASP A 43 5.03 26.93 -5.67
C ASP A 43 3.58 27.28 -5.33
N THR A 44 2.75 27.53 -6.33
CA THR A 44 1.31 27.79 -6.14
C THR A 44 0.56 26.60 -5.54
N LYS A 45 1.04 25.35 -5.75
CA LYS A 45 0.43 24.12 -5.29
C LYS A 45 0.91 23.68 -3.91
N LYS A 46 1.85 24.37 -3.26
CA LYS A 46 2.32 24.03 -1.90
C LYS A 46 1.27 24.24 -0.81
N SER A 47 0.30 25.14 -1.03
CA SER A 47 -0.76 25.45 -0.09
C SER A 47 -1.92 24.47 -0.24
N GLY A 48 -2.28 23.79 0.85
CA GLY A 48 -3.36 22.81 0.89
C GLY A 48 -2.93 21.45 1.42
N PHE A 49 -3.87 20.49 1.44
CA PHE A 49 -3.68 19.20 2.12
C PHE A 49 -3.83 18.01 1.17
N ASP A 50 -4.14 18.24 -0.09
CA ASP A 50 -4.32 17.19 -1.08
C ASP A 50 -2.98 16.53 -1.47
N GLU A 51 -3.05 15.39 -2.14
CA GLU A 51 -1.89 14.63 -2.63
C GLU A 51 -0.97 15.51 -3.49
N ILE A 52 -1.55 16.29 -4.41
CA ILE A 52 -0.83 17.24 -5.26
C ILE A 52 -0.02 18.23 -4.42
N ASN A 53 -0.61 18.77 -3.34
CA ASN A 53 0.07 19.72 -2.46
C ASN A 53 1.18 19.06 -1.65
N PHE A 54 1.02 17.78 -1.30
CA PHE A 54 2.07 17.00 -0.66
C PHE A 54 3.26 16.82 -1.62
N GLN A 55 3.03 16.39 -2.86
CA GLN A 55 4.08 16.22 -3.86
C GLN A 55 4.80 17.53 -4.18
N ALA A 56 4.06 18.65 -4.26
CA ALA A 56 4.65 19.96 -4.44
C ALA A 56 5.62 20.33 -3.30
N ARG A 57 5.27 20.05 -2.05
CA ARG A 57 6.15 20.28 -0.89
C ARG A 57 7.35 19.33 -0.89
N GLU A 58 7.15 18.06 -1.22
CA GLU A 58 8.26 17.10 -1.31
C GLU A 58 9.27 17.51 -2.39
N PHE A 59 8.78 17.92 -3.57
CA PHE A 59 9.68 18.39 -4.62
C PHE A 59 10.45 19.66 -4.20
N ALA A 60 9.81 20.59 -3.52
CA ALA A 60 10.48 21.77 -2.99
C ALA A 60 11.60 21.41 -2.01
N ARG A 61 11.38 20.42 -1.11
CA ARG A 61 12.42 19.89 -0.21
C ARG A 61 13.56 19.22 -0.96
N ILE A 62 13.27 18.53 -2.07
CA ILE A 62 14.30 17.96 -2.94
C ILE A 62 15.21 19.05 -3.48
N LEU A 63 14.62 20.17 -3.97
CA LEU A 63 15.41 21.28 -4.49
C LEU A 63 16.13 22.07 -3.40
N GLU A 64 15.59 22.17 -2.19
CA GLU A 64 16.25 22.84 -1.06
C GLU A 64 17.63 22.20 -0.74
N ASN A 65 17.74 20.89 -0.96
CA ASN A 65 18.99 20.14 -0.78
C ASN A 65 19.86 20.11 -2.04
N SER A 66 19.88 21.19 -2.83
CA SER A 66 20.67 21.27 -4.05
C SER A 66 21.72 22.37 -4.00
N SER A 67 22.83 22.14 -4.71
CA SER A 67 23.91 23.12 -4.90
C SER A 67 24.03 23.52 -6.38
N ILE A 68 24.29 24.80 -6.61
CA ILE A 68 24.48 25.32 -7.98
C ILE A 68 25.89 24.92 -8.47
N ILE A 69 25.93 24.19 -9.60
CA ILE A 69 27.21 23.80 -10.23
C ILE A 69 27.64 24.87 -11.25
N ASN A 70 26.70 25.38 -12.05
CA ASN A 70 27.01 26.28 -13.15
C ASN A 70 25.79 27.17 -13.50
N SER A 71 26.05 28.33 -14.11
CA SER A 71 25.04 29.22 -14.68
C SER A 71 25.52 29.77 -16.02
N ILE A 72 24.71 29.56 -17.06
CA ILE A 72 25.03 29.96 -18.44
C ILE A 72 23.88 30.81 -18.94
N LYS A 73 24.21 31.95 -19.57
CA LYS A 73 23.25 32.76 -20.32
C LYS A 73 23.52 32.56 -21.83
N LYS A 74 22.49 32.19 -22.57
CA LYS A 74 22.56 32.04 -24.01
C LYS A 74 21.34 32.68 -24.65
N ASP A 75 21.58 33.73 -25.46
CA ASP A 75 20.53 34.57 -26.04
C ASP A 75 19.62 35.14 -24.92
N SER A 76 18.31 34.95 -25.02
CA SER A 76 17.32 35.32 -24.00
C SER A 76 17.10 34.27 -22.94
N TYR A 77 17.84 33.15 -22.95
CA TYR A 77 17.66 32.02 -22.01
C TYR A 77 18.78 31.99 -20.98
N LYS A 78 18.39 31.66 -19.74
CA LYS A 78 19.31 31.39 -18.64
C LYS A 78 19.18 29.95 -18.20
N ILE A 79 20.28 29.23 -18.13
CA ILE A 79 20.36 27.84 -17.68
C ILE A 79 21.12 27.81 -16.37
N ILE A 80 20.48 27.35 -15.30
CA ILE A 80 21.10 27.14 -14.00
C ILE A 80 21.17 25.64 -13.76
N ARG A 81 22.39 25.11 -13.69
CA ARG A 81 22.62 23.70 -13.39
C ARG A 81 22.78 23.50 -11.90
N VAL A 82 21.96 22.65 -11.32
CA VAL A 82 22.01 22.27 -9.91
C VAL A 82 22.27 20.78 -9.76
N LYS A 83 22.93 20.39 -8.68
CA LYS A 83 23.13 19.02 -8.25
C LYS A 83 22.40 18.85 -6.94
N ILE A 84 21.56 17.81 -6.84
CA ILE A 84 20.94 17.44 -5.59
C ILE A 84 21.97 16.71 -4.73
N GLU A 85 22.14 17.17 -3.50
CA GLU A 85 23.08 16.60 -2.52
C GLU A 85 22.47 15.35 -1.90
N ASN A 86 22.51 14.24 -2.63
CA ASN A 86 22.11 12.94 -2.16
C ASN A 86 22.97 11.85 -2.83
N GLU A 87 22.83 10.60 -2.37
CA GLU A 87 23.55 9.44 -2.92
C GLU A 87 23.25 9.16 -4.41
N LYS A 88 22.20 9.77 -4.98
CA LYS A 88 21.71 9.50 -6.34
C LYS A 88 22.31 10.41 -7.43
N ASN A 89 23.21 11.33 -7.09
CA ASN A 89 23.92 12.23 -8.02
C ASN A 89 23.02 12.92 -9.09
N THR A 90 21.78 13.26 -8.75
CA THR A 90 20.81 13.82 -9.69
C THR A 90 21.22 15.24 -10.12
N ILE A 91 21.25 15.48 -11.43
CA ILE A 91 21.56 16.77 -12.03
C ILE A 91 20.33 17.33 -12.74
N ILE A 92 20.04 18.60 -12.48
CA ILE A 92 18.89 19.31 -13.04
C ILE A 92 19.37 20.61 -13.69
N ASP A 93 18.90 20.87 -14.89
CA ASP A 93 19.02 22.18 -15.55
C ASP A 93 17.69 22.92 -15.42
N ILE A 94 17.69 24.02 -14.69
CA ILE A 94 16.56 24.94 -14.59
C ILE A 94 16.72 25.99 -15.70
N ILE A 95 15.74 26.09 -16.58
CA ILE A 95 15.79 27.01 -17.72
C ILE A 95 14.71 28.07 -17.59
N SER A 96 15.12 29.34 -17.65
CA SER A 96 14.25 30.51 -17.71
C SER A 96 14.47 31.31 -18.97
N LYS A 97 13.48 32.12 -19.34
CA LYS A 97 13.56 33.08 -20.48
C LYS A 97 13.22 34.48 -19.97
N ASP A 98 13.98 35.49 -20.42
CA ASP A 98 13.82 36.88 -19.99
C ASP A 98 12.42 37.44 -20.39
N GLU A 99 11.91 37.11 -21.58
CA GLU A 99 10.56 37.49 -22.05
C GLU A 99 9.96 36.37 -22.91
N TYR A 100 8.73 35.96 -22.60
CA TYR A 100 8.00 34.93 -23.35
C TYR A 100 7.15 35.53 -24.45
N GLU A 101 7.16 34.94 -25.67
CA GLU A 101 6.39 35.38 -26.85
C GLU A 101 4.89 35.02 -26.80
N VAL A 102 4.31 34.94 -25.61
CA VAL A 102 2.91 34.53 -25.46
C VAL A 102 1.99 35.75 -25.53
N ASN A 103 1.14 35.78 -26.55
CA ASN A 103 0.12 36.82 -26.71
C ASN A 103 -1.06 36.55 -25.74
N ILE A 104 -1.18 37.37 -24.68
CA ILE A 104 -2.02 37.09 -23.49
C ILE A 104 -3.52 37.45 -23.71
N LYS A 105 -3.94 37.97 -24.83
CA LYS A 105 -5.33 38.37 -25.04
C LYS A 105 -6.26 37.19 -25.19
N ASN A 106 -7.14 37.00 -24.16
CA ASN A 106 -8.23 36.00 -24.12
C ASN A 106 -7.85 34.52 -24.01
N ILE A 107 -6.73 34.18 -23.35
CA ILE A 107 -6.29 32.80 -23.13
C ILE A 107 -6.23 32.54 -21.63
N SER A 108 -6.67 31.34 -21.14
CA SER A 108 -6.55 30.95 -19.75
C SER A 108 -5.09 30.81 -19.30
N LEU A 109 -4.81 31.09 -18.03
CA LEU A 109 -3.45 30.99 -17.45
C LEU A 109 -2.80 29.62 -17.67
N ASN A 110 -3.57 28.53 -17.57
CA ASN A 110 -3.06 27.18 -17.78
C ASN A 110 -2.51 27.00 -19.22
N ILE A 111 -3.24 27.48 -20.24
CA ILE A 111 -2.78 27.39 -21.63
C ILE A 111 -1.53 28.27 -21.87
N ILE A 112 -1.41 29.37 -21.15
CA ILE A 112 -0.23 30.23 -21.20
C ILE A 112 0.98 29.50 -20.63
N ASN A 113 0.83 28.87 -19.51
CA ASN A 113 1.91 28.11 -18.85
C ASN A 113 2.36 26.92 -19.71
N ASP A 114 1.42 26.12 -20.26
CA ASP A 114 1.75 25.05 -21.20
C ASP A 114 2.61 25.55 -22.38
N ARG A 115 2.27 26.73 -22.96
CA ARG A 115 3.03 27.30 -24.02
C ARG A 115 4.43 27.74 -23.62
N LYS A 116 4.59 28.32 -22.41
CA LYS A 116 5.90 28.69 -21.89
C LYS A 116 6.77 27.44 -21.66
N ILE A 117 6.19 26.37 -21.10
CA ILE A 117 6.87 25.09 -20.90
C ILE A 117 7.35 24.53 -22.24
N LEU A 118 6.49 24.53 -23.27
CA LEU A 118 6.83 24.03 -24.60
C LEU A 118 7.86 24.92 -25.32
N GLU A 119 7.86 26.23 -25.10
CA GLU A 119 8.88 27.13 -25.62
C GLU A 119 10.27 26.81 -25.06
N ILE A 120 10.35 26.55 -23.74
CA ILE A 120 11.59 26.07 -23.11
C ILE A 120 11.97 24.69 -23.64
N ALA A 121 11.00 23.76 -23.80
CA ALA A 121 11.27 22.44 -24.37
C ALA A 121 11.84 22.53 -25.80
N THR A 122 11.34 23.44 -26.63
CA THR A 122 11.84 23.70 -27.98
C THR A 122 13.26 24.23 -27.96
N PHE A 123 13.55 25.21 -27.09
CA PHE A 123 14.91 25.71 -26.90
C PHE A 123 15.86 24.60 -26.42
N ALA A 124 15.45 23.83 -25.40
CA ALA A 124 16.25 22.73 -24.88
C ALA A 124 16.52 21.67 -25.94
N ASN A 125 15.53 21.33 -26.78
CA ASN A 125 15.70 20.35 -27.86
C ASN A 125 16.75 20.85 -28.87
N SER A 126 16.73 22.13 -29.27
CA SER A 126 17.76 22.71 -30.11
C SER A 126 19.14 22.76 -29.42
N TYR A 127 19.17 23.17 -28.15
CA TYR A 127 20.42 23.31 -27.37
C TYR A 127 21.13 21.99 -27.18
N TYR A 128 20.37 20.89 -26.89
CA TYR A 128 20.88 19.54 -26.70
C TYR A 128 20.82 18.66 -27.95
N LYS A 129 20.83 19.27 -29.15
CA LYS A 129 20.98 18.63 -30.47
C LYS A 129 19.88 17.63 -30.80
N ASN A 130 18.63 17.96 -30.52
CA ASN A 130 17.43 17.15 -30.80
C ASN A 130 17.39 15.80 -30.05
N GLN A 131 17.95 15.77 -28.87
CA GLN A 131 17.97 14.57 -28.00
C GLN A 131 17.02 14.65 -26.80
N VAL A 132 16.17 15.69 -26.76
CA VAL A 132 15.26 15.92 -25.65
C VAL A 132 13.96 15.16 -25.83
N GLU A 133 13.46 14.61 -24.73
CA GLU A 133 12.14 14.01 -24.63
C GLU A 133 11.30 14.80 -23.62
N PHE A 134 10.13 15.27 -24.06
CA PHE A 134 9.19 15.99 -23.20
C PHE A 134 8.23 15.02 -22.52
N LEU A 135 8.19 15.04 -21.21
CA LEU A 135 7.37 14.16 -20.39
C LEU A 135 6.19 14.93 -19.80
N SER A 136 4.98 14.49 -20.10
CA SER A 136 3.74 15.04 -19.56
C SER A 136 2.64 13.98 -19.48
N LEU A 137 1.81 14.02 -18.43
CA LEU A 137 0.60 13.21 -18.33
C LEU A 137 -0.54 13.77 -19.18
N ASP A 138 -0.46 15.06 -19.57
CA ASP A 138 -1.46 15.71 -20.40
C ASP A 138 -1.28 15.36 -21.89
N ILE A 139 -2.29 14.70 -22.44
CA ILE A 139 -2.34 14.35 -23.87
C ILE A 139 -2.23 15.58 -24.78
N MET A 140 -2.86 16.71 -24.41
CA MET A 140 -2.87 17.92 -25.22
C MET A 140 -1.48 18.58 -25.22
N ALA A 141 -0.79 18.60 -24.08
CA ALA A 141 0.58 19.08 -23.99
C ALA A 141 1.52 18.23 -24.86
N ARG A 142 1.41 16.90 -24.80
CA ARG A 142 2.19 15.99 -25.64
C ARG A 142 1.89 16.17 -27.12
N THR A 143 0.61 16.30 -27.50
CA THR A 143 0.22 16.53 -28.92
C THR A 143 0.80 17.83 -29.45
N ARG A 144 0.82 18.89 -28.63
CA ARG A 144 1.47 20.16 -29.02
C ARG A 144 2.99 20.02 -29.18
N ALA A 145 3.63 19.25 -28.26
CA ALA A 145 5.07 19.01 -28.36
C ALA A 145 5.44 18.21 -29.63
N ILE A 146 4.63 17.23 -30.02
CA ILE A 146 4.80 16.49 -31.29
C ILE A 146 4.72 17.44 -32.50
N SER A 147 3.80 18.40 -32.47
CA SER A 147 3.70 19.39 -33.55
C SER A 147 4.90 20.34 -33.65
N LEU A 148 5.76 20.34 -32.64
CA LEU A 148 7.04 21.06 -32.56
C LEU A 148 8.25 20.14 -32.78
N ASP A 149 8.04 18.96 -33.33
CA ASP A 149 9.06 17.92 -33.56
C ASP A 149 9.85 17.50 -32.33
N ILE A 150 9.20 17.57 -31.13
CA ILE A 150 9.78 17.11 -29.86
C ILE A 150 9.25 15.71 -29.56
N LYS A 151 10.15 14.78 -29.22
CA LYS A 151 9.76 13.46 -28.72
C LYS A 151 9.03 13.58 -27.40
N THR A 152 7.98 12.81 -27.20
CA THR A 152 7.17 12.85 -25.98
C THR A 152 6.86 11.48 -25.43
N ASP A 153 6.75 11.38 -24.12
CA ASP A 153 6.21 10.21 -23.44
C ASP A 153 5.30 10.63 -22.27
N ALA A 154 4.40 9.75 -21.90
CA ALA A 154 3.45 9.98 -20.82
C ALA A 154 3.98 9.56 -19.44
N LEU A 155 5.15 8.95 -19.34
CA LEU A 155 5.59 8.25 -18.12
C LEU A 155 4.56 7.21 -17.61
N VAL A 156 3.67 6.75 -18.50
CA VAL A 156 2.66 5.76 -18.11
C VAL A 156 3.36 4.47 -17.77
N GLY A 157 3.59 4.31 -16.46
CA GLY A 157 3.62 3.00 -15.85
C GLY A 157 4.71 2.04 -16.31
N LYS A 158 5.99 2.41 -16.15
CA LYS A 158 6.97 1.36 -15.76
C LYS A 158 6.75 0.94 -14.28
N ASP A 159 5.93 1.65 -13.54
CA ASP A 159 5.53 1.34 -12.16
C ASP A 159 4.32 0.40 -12.05
N LYS A 160 3.89 -0.28 -13.13
CA LYS A 160 3.02 -1.46 -12.97
C LYS A 160 3.64 -2.49 -12.01
N ASP A 161 4.96 -2.54 -11.94
CA ASP A 161 5.71 -3.47 -11.11
C ASP A 161 5.74 -3.14 -9.60
N VAL A 162 5.32 -1.93 -9.18
CA VAL A 162 5.40 -1.54 -7.76
C VAL A 162 4.39 -2.29 -6.89
N PHE A 163 3.27 -2.71 -7.48
CA PHE A 163 2.18 -3.40 -6.79
C PHE A 163 1.96 -4.83 -7.26
N ASP A 164 2.69 -5.30 -8.27
CA ASP A 164 2.56 -6.65 -8.79
C ASP A 164 3.48 -7.61 -8.04
N PHE A 165 3.10 -7.86 -6.77
CA PHE A 165 3.71 -8.90 -5.98
C PHE A 165 2.95 -10.20 -6.19
N ASP A 166 3.61 -11.18 -6.74
CA ASP A 166 3.10 -12.52 -6.88
C ASP A 166 3.39 -13.30 -5.59
N PHE A 167 2.59 -13.03 -4.54
CA PHE A 167 2.75 -13.69 -3.23
C PHE A 167 2.38 -15.16 -3.27
N ILE A 168 1.56 -15.57 -4.26
CA ILE A 168 1.09 -16.93 -4.46
C ILE A 168 1.56 -17.41 -5.84
N LYS A 169 2.34 -18.48 -5.88
CA LYS A 169 2.74 -19.13 -7.13
C LYS A 169 1.99 -20.45 -7.33
N GLU A 170 1.76 -20.80 -8.60
CA GLU A 170 1.24 -22.12 -9.00
C GLU A 170 2.33 -22.87 -9.75
N ILE A 171 2.62 -24.09 -9.31
CA ILE A 171 3.68 -24.95 -9.89
C ILE A 171 3.13 -26.35 -10.11
N ASP A 172 3.43 -26.92 -11.28
CA ASP A 172 3.12 -28.30 -11.60
C ASP A 172 4.20 -29.22 -11.04
N ILE A 173 3.79 -30.23 -10.27
CA ILE A 173 4.67 -31.26 -9.72
C ILE A 173 4.31 -32.67 -10.26
N ASN A 174 5.24 -33.64 -10.16
CA ASN A 174 4.95 -34.99 -10.50
C ASN A 174 4.25 -35.71 -9.34
N PHE A 175 3.57 -36.83 -9.67
CA PHE A 175 2.85 -37.61 -8.66
C PHE A 175 3.78 -38.18 -7.58
N ASP A 176 4.98 -38.56 -7.93
CA ASP A 176 5.99 -39.13 -7.02
C ASP A 176 6.47 -38.11 -5.95
N ASP A 177 6.31 -36.80 -6.22
CA ASP A 177 6.71 -35.76 -5.29
C ASP A 177 5.70 -35.55 -4.15
N LEU A 178 4.46 -36.08 -4.28
CA LEU A 178 3.36 -35.86 -3.32
C LEU A 178 3.72 -36.25 -1.88
N GLU A 179 4.35 -37.40 -1.67
CA GLU A 179 4.67 -37.93 -0.35
C GLU A 179 5.87 -37.22 0.31
N PHE A 180 6.72 -36.59 -0.48
CA PHE A 180 8.01 -36.08 -0.02
C PHE A 180 8.15 -34.57 -0.06
N ILE A 181 7.18 -33.84 -0.62
CA ILE A 181 7.29 -32.38 -0.86
C ILE A 181 7.35 -31.57 0.44
N ASP A 182 6.67 -32.03 1.51
CA ASP A 182 6.68 -31.31 2.78
C ASP A 182 8.12 -31.22 3.33
N ASN A 183 8.46 -30.07 3.87
CA ASN A 183 9.77 -29.76 4.44
C ASN A 183 10.95 -29.74 3.43
N GLN A 184 10.72 -29.93 2.14
CA GLN A 184 11.74 -29.80 1.11
C GLN A 184 12.11 -28.33 0.87
N ASN A 185 13.31 -28.10 0.30
CA ASN A 185 13.70 -26.78 -0.12
C ASN A 185 12.92 -26.37 -1.38
N ILE A 186 12.37 -25.16 -1.39
CA ILE A 186 11.58 -24.62 -2.49
C ILE A 186 12.41 -24.51 -3.78
N ASP A 187 13.70 -24.23 -3.68
CA ASP A 187 14.60 -24.09 -4.85
C ASP A 187 14.64 -25.38 -5.72
N LYS A 188 14.26 -26.54 -5.16
CA LYS A 188 14.12 -27.80 -5.90
C LYS A 188 12.97 -27.75 -6.90
N TYR A 189 11.89 -27.05 -6.58
CA TYR A 189 10.65 -27.01 -7.36
C TYR A 189 10.47 -25.67 -8.08
N ASP A 190 11.05 -24.59 -7.54
CA ASP A 190 11.04 -23.25 -8.12
C ASP A 190 12.45 -22.65 -8.12
N PRO A 191 13.26 -22.91 -9.17
CA PRO A 191 14.60 -22.31 -9.31
C PRO A 191 14.58 -20.77 -9.38
N GLU A 192 13.43 -20.19 -9.72
CA GLU A 192 13.22 -18.75 -9.78
C GLU A 192 12.53 -18.20 -8.53
N TYR A 193 12.64 -18.90 -7.41
CA TYR A 193 12.09 -18.46 -6.12
C TYR A 193 12.49 -17.04 -5.78
N LYS A 194 11.52 -16.26 -5.29
CA LYS A 194 11.76 -14.92 -4.77
C LYS A 194 11.34 -14.83 -3.30
N PRO A 195 12.01 -14.04 -2.47
CA PRO A 195 11.71 -13.93 -1.03
C PRO A 195 10.25 -13.55 -0.71
N TYR A 196 9.58 -12.88 -1.64
CA TYR A 196 8.18 -12.48 -1.51
C TYR A 196 7.16 -13.52 -2.02
N ASN A 197 7.61 -14.67 -2.55
CA ASN A 197 6.71 -15.79 -2.88
C ASN A 197 6.44 -16.61 -1.62
N PHE A 198 5.46 -16.19 -0.83
CA PHE A 198 5.19 -16.79 0.47
C PHE A 198 4.33 -18.05 0.42
N SER A 199 3.51 -18.22 -0.61
CA SER A 199 2.52 -19.28 -0.72
C SER A 199 2.57 -19.97 -2.07
N TYR A 200 2.32 -21.28 -2.08
CA TYR A 200 2.37 -22.10 -3.27
C TYR A 200 1.15 -22.99 -3.42
N CYS A 201 0.65 -23.10 -4.66
CA CYS A 201 -0.30 -24.11 -5.09
C CYS A 201 0.45 -25.13 -5.96
N PHE A 202 0.75 -26.30 -5.44
CA PHE A 202 1.36 -27.37 -6.20
C PHE A 202 0.28 -28.21 -6.86
N LYS A 203 0.19 -28.15 -8.19
CA LYS A 203 -0.74 -28.94 -9.00
C LYS A 203 -0.07 -30.25 -9.44
N VAL A 204 -0.72 -31.37 -9.16
CA VAL A 204 -0.17 -32.68 -9.54
C VAL A 204 -0.51 -32.96 -10.99
N LYS A 205 0.52 -33.17 -11.82
CA LYS A 205 0.34 -33.54 -13.22
C LYS A 205 -0.51 -34.80 -13.33
N SER A 206 -1.47 -34.80 -14.23
CA SER A 206 -2.38 -35.94 -14.49
C SER A 206 -3.36 -36.28 -13.38
N SER A 207 -3.59 -35.34 -12.45
CA SER A 207 -4.55 -35.47 -11.35
C SER A 207 -5.14 -34.11 -11.04
N ASP A 208 -6.34 -34.07 -10.44
CA ASP A 208 -7.00 -32.85 -9.94
C ASP A 208 -6.52 -32.45 -8.54
N GLN A 209 -5.50 -33.13 -8.01
CA GLN A 209 -4.97 -32.85 -6.68
C GLN A 209 -4.15 -31.55 -6.67
N VAL A 210 -4.42 -30.73 -5.67
CA VAL A 210 -3.68 -29.49 -5.39
C VAL A 210 -3.23 -29.50 -3.94
N LEU A 211 -1.92 -29.37 -3.71
CA LEU A 211 -1.37 -29.15 -2.38
C LEU A 211 -1.14 -27.67 -2.15
N LEU A 212 -1.52 -27.19 -0.99
CA LEU A 212 -1.31 -25.80 -0.57
C LEU A 212 -0.17 -25.76 0.47
N ALA A 213 0.76 -24.84 0.30
CA ALA A 213 1.89 -24.70 1.20
C ALA A 213 2.29 -23.23 1.41
N ASN A 214 2.75 -22.92 2.60
CA ASN A 214 3.47 -21.67 2.89
C ASN A 214 4.97 -21.95 3.01
N ILE A 215 5.81 -20.95 2.68
CA ILE A 215 7.26 -21.11 2.69
C ILE A 215 7.85 -20.53 3.98
N GLN A 216 8.59 -21.35 4.70
CA GLN A 216 9.26 -21.00 5.95
C GLN A 216 10.78 -21.29 5.82
N ASN A 217 11.63 -20.28 5.84
CA ASN A 217 13.07 -20.43 5.64
C ASN A 217 13.44 -21.26 4.40
N LYS A 218 12.85 -20.92 3.25
CA LYS A 218 13.00 -21.66 1.99
C LYS A 218 12.51 -23.13 2.04
N ARG A 219 11.77 -23.53 3.08
CA ARG A 219 11.18 -24.86 3.20
C ARG A 219 9.69 -24.81 2.94
N ILE A 220 9.22 -25.78 2.20
CA ILE A 220 7.81 -25.98 1.91
C ILE A 220 7.14 -26.51 3.18
N LYS A 221 6.08 -25.84 3.64
CA LYS A 221 5.22 -26.28 4.74
C LYS A 221 3.80 -26.43 4.23
N LEU A 222 3.35 -27.68 4.10
CA LEU A 222 1.98 -27.97 3.70
C LEU A 222 1.00 -27.45 4.76
N LEU A 223 -0.12 -26.90 4.29
CA LEU A 223 -1.17 -26.40 5.16
C LEU A 223 -1.89 -27.57 5.86
N ASP A 224 -2.10 -27.45 7.17
CA ASP A 224 -3.03 -28.30 7.89
C ASP A 224 -4.46 -27.72 7.79
N GLU A 225 -5.16 -28.14 6.72
CA GLU A 225 -6.53 -27.66 6.50
C GLU A 225 -7.49 -28.07 7.62
N ALA A 226 -7.26 -29.18 8.32
CA ALA A 226 -8.10 -29.62 9.42
C ALA A 226 -7.98 -28.63 10.59
N GLU A 227 -6.75 -28.23 10.96
CA GLU A 227 -6.51 -27.24 11.99
C GLU A 227 -7.07 -25.87 11.60
N ILE A 228 -6.85 -25.45 10.34
CA ILE A 228 -7.34 -24.16 9.82
C ILE A 228 -8.87 -24.12 9.88
N ARG A 229 -9.55 -25.17 9.44
CA ARG A 229 -11.03 -25.25 9.41
C ARG A 229 -11.67 -25.43 10.81
N ASP A 230 -10.88 -25.72 11.83
CA ASP A 230 -11.37 -25.76 13.23
C ASP A 230 -11.51 -24.36 13.87
N GLN A 231 -11.16 -23.30 13.18
CA GLN A 231 -11.48 -21.93 13.59
C GLN A 231 -12.99 -21.66 13.53
N VAL A 232 -13.45 -20.64 14.26
CA VAL A 232 -14.88 -20.23 14.23
C VAL A 232 -15.30 -19.79 12.84
N ILE A 233 -14.45 -19.01 12.18
CA ILE A 233 -14.64 -18.55 10.81
C ILE A 233 -13.84 -19.46 9.88
N THR A 234 -14.55 -20.19 9.04
CA THR A 234 -13.93 -21.08 8.06
C THR A 234 -13.51 -20.32 6.81
N PRO A 235 -12.25 -20.42 6.38
CA PRO A 235 -11.81 -19.88 5.11
C PRO A 235 -12.61 -20.43 3.92
N LEU A 236 -12.96 -19.56 2.96
CA LEU A 236 -13.81 -19.88 1.82
C LEU A 236 -13.05 -19.99 0.49
N ASN A 237 -11.78 -19.61 0.46
CA ASN A 237 -10.93 -19.69 -0.73
C ASN A 237 -9.46 -19.91 -0.36
N LYS A 238 -8.61 -20.19 -1.35
CA LYS A 238 -7.18 -20.48 -1.15
C LYS A 238 -6.40 -19.32 -0.50
N GLU A 239 -6.69 -18.06 -0.87
CA GLU A 239 -6.03 -16.90 -0.27
C GLU A 239 -6.28 -16.81 1.23
N GLN A 240 -7.54 -17.07 1.64
CA GLN A 240 -7.93 -17.11 3.04
C GLN A 240 -7.34 -18.33 3.78
N LEU A 241 -7.16 -19.47 3.11
CA LEU A 241 -6.49 -20.64 3.70
C LEU A 241 -5.02 -20.31 4.02
N PHE A 242 -4.27 -19.75 3.07
CA PHE A 242 -2.89 -19.32 3.27
C PHE A 242 -2.77 -18.29 4.40
N PHE A 243 -3.66 -17.30 4.43
CA PHE A 243 -3.65 -16.29 5.49
C PHE A 243 -3.96 -16.89 6.86
N SER A 244 -4.95 -17.78 6.96
CA SER A 244 -5.30 -18.44 8.22
C SER A 244 -4.18 -19.36 8.73
N ASP A 245 -3.50 -20.08 7.83
CA ASP A 245 -2.31 -20.87 8.19
C ASP A 245 -1.21 -19.97 8.74
N ALA A 246 -0.91 -18.86 8.05
CA ALA A 246 0.11 -17.92 8.51
C ALA A 246 -0.24 -17.28 9.87
N ILE A 247 -1.52 -17.03 10.16
CA ILE A 247 -1.96 -16.57 11.48
C ILE A 247 -1.65 -17.62 12.55
N LEU A 248 -1.98 -18.88 12.30
CA LEU A 248 -1.79 -19.97 13.27
C LEU A 248 -0.33 -20.39 13.40
N SER A 249 0.48 -20.21 12.36
CA SER A 249 1.91 -20.55 12.36
C SER A 249 2.69 -19.76 13.41
N HIS A 250 3.50 -20.44 14.21
CA HIS A 250 4.42 -19.82 15.16
C HIS A 250 5.69 -19.26 14.51
N PHE A 251 5.89 -19.53 13.23
CA PHE A 251 7.07 -19.05 12.50
C PHE A 251 6.98 -17.55 12.16
N TYR A 252 5.82 -17.08 11.68
CA TYR A 252 5.68 -15.70 11.23
C TYR A 252 5.36 -14.76 12.41
N ASN A 253 6.16 -13.70 12.57
CA ASN A 253 5.97 -12.66 13.58
C ASN A 253 5.09 -11.52 13.06
N VAL A 254 5.25 -11.14 11.78
CA VAL A 254 4.55 -10.03 11.14
C VAL A 254 3.86 -10.51 9.87
N LEU A 255 2.55 -10.29 9.80
CA LEU A 255 1.74 -10.59 8.62
C LEU A 255 1.26 -9.28 7.99
N ILE A 256 1.46 -9.13 6.68
CA ILE A 256 1.09 -7.94 5.91
C ILE A 256 0.02 -8.35 4.90
N VAL A 257 -1.18 -7.78 5.01
CA VAL A 257 -2.33 -8.20 4.21
C VAL A 257 -2.90 -7.02 3.43
N GLU A 258 -2.74 -7.05 2.12
CA GLU A 258 -3.47 -6.17 1.23
C GLU A 258 -4.79 -6.84 0.83
N ALA A 259 -5.92 -6.19 1.09
CA ALA A 259 -7.21 -6.83 0.93
C ALA A 259 -8.27 -5.89 0.35
N LYS A 260 -9.08 -6.40 -0.58
CA LYS A 260 -10.27 -5.67 -1.03
C LYS A 260 -11.31 -5.58 0.09
N ALA A 261 -12.18 -4.55 0.01
CA ALA A 261 -13.32 -4.45 0.91
C ALA A 261 -14.17 -5.73 0.86
N GLY A 262 -14.62 -6.19 2.02
CA GLY A 262 -15.46 -7.39 2.09
C GLY A 262 -14.76 -8.73 1.82
N SER A 263 -13.42 -8.77 1.80
CA SER A 263 -12.63 -10.01 1.66
C SER A 263 -12.50 -10.82 2.97
N GLY A 264 -13.00 -10.32 4.11
CA GLY A 264 -12.95 -10.99 5.40
C GLY A 264 -11.65 -10.83 6.17
N LYS A 265 -10.78 -9.88 5.81
CA LYS A 265 -9.45 -9.67 6.44
C LYS A 265 -9.50 -9.59 7.97
N THR A 266 -10.29 -8.67 8.51
CA THR A 266 -10.39 -8.41 9.95
C THR A 266 -11.05 -9.59 10.69
N LEU A 267 -12.06 -10.18 10.08
CA LEU A 267 -12.79 -11.31 10.61
C LEU A 267 -11.90 -12.56 10.77
N LEU A 268 -11.09 -12.89 9.76
CA LEU A 268 -10.14 -14.01 9.83
C LEU A 268 -9.02 -13.74 10.84
N ALA A 269 -8.49 -12.51 10.87
CA ALA A 269 -7.46 -12.13 11.85
C ALA A 269 -7.96 -12.28 13.28
N LEU A 270 -9.18 -11.81 13.58
CA LEU A 270 -9.81 -11.97 14.89
C LEU A 270 -10.11 -13.44 15.23
N SER A 271 -10.63 -14.22 14.28
CA SER A 271 -10.92 -15.65 14.51
C SER A 271 -9.65 -16.42 14.88
N GLY A 272 -8.55 -16.18 14.18
CA GLY A 272 -7.26 -16.80 14.49
C GLY A 272 -6.67 -16.29 15.82
N ALA A 273 -6.76 -14.98 16.10
CA ALA A 273 -6.34 -14.39 17.37
C ALA A 273 -7.05 -15.00 18.57
N LEU A 274 -8.39 -15.13 18.50
CA LEU A 274 -9.19 -15.78 19.53
C LEU A 274 -8.78 -17.24 19.76
N LYS A 275 -8.46 -17.99 18.71
CA LYS A 275 -7.95 -19.36 18.82
C LYS A 275 -6.61 -19.40 19.57
N LEU A 276 -5.66 -18.53 19.18
CA LEU A 276 -4.32 -18.50 19.78
C LEU A 276 -4.32 -18.01 21.24
N VAL A 277 -5.17 -17.04 21.59
CA VAL A 277 -5.35 -16.61 23.00
C VAL A 277 -6.00 -17.71 23.81
N ARG A 278 -7.01 -18.40 23.28
CA ARG A 278 -7.63 -19.58 23.96
C ARG A 278 -6.62 -20.69 24.20
N GLN A 279 -5.69 -20.90 23.29
CA GLN A 279 -4.58 -21.85 23.43
C GLN A 279 -3.44 -21.33 24.32
N LYS A 280 -3.55 -20.10 24.86
CA LYS A 280 -2.58 -19.44 25.76
C LYS A 280 -1.22 -19.12 25.12
N PHE A 281 -1.16 -19.01 23.77
CA PHE A 281 0.03 -18.52 23.10
C PHE A 281 0.21 -17.01 23.29
N PHE A 282 -0.89 -16.28 23.44
CA PHE A 282 -0.91 -14.85 23.76
C PHE A 282 -1.85 -14.61 24.94
N GLN A 283 -1.60 -13.54 25.69
CA GLN A 283 -2.41 -13.19 26.87
C GLN A 283 -3.66 -12.40 26.48
N LYS A 284 -3.58 -11.60 25.39
CA LYS A 284 -4.63 -10.68 24.98
C LYS A 284 -4.56 -10.36 23.49
N ILE A 285 -5.62 -9.73 23.00
CA ILE A 285 -5.71 -9.21 21.64
C ILE A 285 -5.72 -7.68 21.72
N ILE A 286 -4.87 -7.02 20.93
CA ILE A 286 -4.84 -5.57 20.84
C ILE A 286 -5.26 -5.17 19.42
N TYR A 287 -6.33 -4.41 19.30
CA TYR A 287 -6.81 -3.89 18.04
C TYR A 287 -6.45 -2.40 17.92
N ILE A 288 -5.63 -2.08 16.92
CA ILE A 288 -5.12 -0.73 16.67
C ILE A 288 -5.71 -0.24 15.36
N ARG A 289 -6.36 0.90 15.40
CA ARG A 289 -6.85 1.58 14.20
C ARG A 289 -6.44 3.05 14.22
N ASN A 290 -6.07 3.57 13.05
CA ASN A 290 -5.83 5.00 12.91
C ASN A 290 -7.17 5.71 12.74
N SER A 291 -7.50 6.61 13.66
CA SER A 291 -8.69 7.46 13.56
C SER A 291 -8.36 8.67 12.70
N ILE A 292 -8.50 8.54 11.39
CA ILE A 292 -8.56 9.69 10.51
C ILE A 292 -10.01 9.85 10.09
N GLU A 293 -10.51 11.03 10.34
CA GLU A 293 -11.85 11.42 9.92
C GLU A 293 -11.87 11.43 8.40
N SER A 294 -12.59 10.47 7.81
CA SER A 294 -12.96 10.48 6.40
C SER A 294 -14.12 11.45 6.19
N LEU A 295 -13.86 12.74 6.45
CA LEU A 295 -14.83 13.80 6.21
C LEU A 295 -14.40 14.60 4.99
N ASP A 296 -15.37 14.94 4.15
CA ASP A 296 -15.16 15.91 3.07
C ASP A 296 -14.69 17.25 3.65
N LYS A 297 -13.91 18.00 2.88
CA LYS A 297 -13.36 19.30 3.32
C LYS A 297 -14.45 20.20 3.90
N GLY A 298 -14.42 20.43 5.22
CA GLY A 298 -15.32 21.33 5.91
C GLY A 298 -16.42 20.68 6.74
N GLU A 299 -16.54 19.35 6.73
CA GLU A 299 -17.37 18.62 7.67
C GLU A 299 -16.56 18.28 8.92
N ASP A 300 -16.74 19.04 9.98
CA ASP A 300 -16.28 18.64 11.32
C ASP A 300 -17.21 17.55 11.84
N VAL A 301 -16.66 16.48 12.42
CA VAL A 301 -17.48 15.56 13.24
C VAL A 301 -17.99 16.42 14.38
N GLY A 302 -19.25 16.84 14.26
CA GLY A 302 -19.87 17.75 15.18
C GLY A 302 -19.58 17.38 16.64
N TYR A 303 -19.63 18.33 17.51
CA TYR A 303 -19.38 18.25 18.95
C TYR A 303 -19.99 16.98 19.56
N LEU A 304 -19.26 15.84 19.50
CA LEU A 304 -19.57 14.67 20.30
C LEU A 304 -18.91 14.87 21.66
N PRO A 305 -19.69 14.93 22.74
CA PRO A 305 -19.16 15.09 24.08
C PRO A 305 -18.38 13.83 24.50
N GLY A 306 -17.08 13.98 24.62
CA GLY A 306 -16.18 13.00 25.22
C GLY A 306 -15.36 12.15 24.24
N LEU A 307 -14.10 11.95 24.59
CA LEU A 307 -13.17 11.06 23.89
C LEU A 307 -13.74 9.62 23.80
N GLU A 308 -14.42 9.13 24.85
CA GLU A 308 -14.97 7.77 24.92
C GLU A 308 -16.08 7.50 23.88
N GLU A 309 -16.93 8.46 23.54
CA GLU A 309 -17.97 8.29 22.53
C GLU A 309 -17.39 8.28 21.11
N LYS A 310 -16.38 9.11 20.84
CA LYS A 310 -15.61 9.04 19.59
C LYS A 310 -14.97 7.66 19.42
N PHE A 311 -14.42 7.08 20.48
CA PHE A 311 -13.84 5.73 20.46
C PHE A 311 -14.84 4.63 20.11
N LYS A 312 -16.08 4.73 20.56
CA LYS A 312 -17.11 3.74 20.24
C LYS A 312 -17.37 3.69 18.73
N ILE A 313 -17.44 4.83 18.05
CA ILE A 313 -17.68 4.90 16.60
C ILE A 313 -16.52 4.27 15.82
N TYR A 314 -15.26 4.50 16.22
CA TYR A 314 -14.10 3.94 15.54
C TYR A 314 -13.94 2.42 15.75
N ASN A 315 -14.58 1.87 16.77
CA ASN A 315 -14.55 0.43 17.08
C ASN A 315 -15.68 -0.37 16.40
N HIS A 316 -16.59 0.27 15.65
CA HIS A 316 -17.68 -0.43 14.96
C HIS A 316 -17.20 -1.62 14.12
N PRO A 317 -16.13 -1.54 13.29
CA PRO A 317 -15.69 -2.70 12.51
C PRO A 317 -15.21 -3.89 13.35
N LEU A 318 -14.63 -3.62 14.54
CA LEU A 318 -14.30 -4.66 15.50
C LEU A 318 -15.59 -5.27 16.07
N MET A 319 -16.54 -4.45 16.51
CA MET A 319 -17.81 -4.90 17.07
C MET A 319 -18.64 -5.71 16.07
N ASP A 320 -18.73 -5.25 14.82
CA ASP A 320 -19.40 -5.97 13.72
C ASP A 320 -18.75 -7.34 13.48
N SER A 321 -17.41 -7.41 13.57
CA SER A 321 -16.69 -8.66 13.41
C SER A 321 -16.91 -9.61 14.59
N LEU A 322 -16.98 -9.10 15.82
CA LEU A 322 -17.29 -9.89 17.02
C LEU A 322 -18.74 -10.38 16.98
N ASP A 323 -19.71 -9.55 16.59
CA ASP A 323 -21.10 -9.94 16.36
C ASP A 323 -21.18 -11.11 15.39
N TYR A 324 -20.54 -10.98 14.23
CA TYR A 324 -20.54 -12.03 13.23
C TYR A 324 -19.91 -13.34 13.74
N ILE A 325 -18.81 -13.26 14.50
CA ILE A 325 -18.15 -14.42 15.12
C ILE A 325 -19.12 -15.12 16.09
N ILE A 326 -19.79 -14.37 16.96
CA ILE A 326 -20.71 -14.92 17.97
C ILE A 326 -21.90 -15.61 17.31
N ARG A 327 -22.51 -14.97 16.33
CA ARG A 327 -23.64 -15.56 15.57
C ARG A 327 -23.19 -16.83 14.81
N SER A 328 -21.98 -16.82 14.24
CA SER A 328 -21.41 -17.97 13.54
C SER A 328 -21.11 -19.13 14.49
N GLU A 329 -20.53 -18.84 15.67
CA GLU A 329 -20.27 -19.84 16.71
C GLU A 329 -21.57 -20.47 17.23
N HIS A 330 -22.59 -19.65 17.42
CA HIS A 330 -23.91 -20.12 17.83
C HIS A 330 -24.53 -21.08 16.82
N LYS A 331 -24.52 -20.71 15.53
CA LYS A 331 -24.99 -21.57 14.44
C LYS A 331 -24.22 -22.89 14.40
N ARG A 332 -22.88 -22.85 14.49
CA ARG A 332 -22.01 -24.05 14.47
C ARG A 332 -22.28 -24.99 15.65
N LYS A 333 -22.44 -24.46 16.86
CA LYS A 333 -22.72 -25.27 18.07
C LYS A 333 -24.08 -25.96 17.99
N ARG A 334 -25.11 -25.31 17.46
CA ARG A 334 -26.45 -25.87 17.31
C ARG A 334 -26.54 -26.91 16.19
N SER A 335 -25.93 -26.64 15.02
CA SER A 335 -25.87 -27.62 13.94
C SER A 335 -25.22 -28.94 14.36
N LYS A 336 -24.25 -28.91 15.27
CA LYS A 336 -23.64 -30.12 15.83
C LYS A 336 -24.54 -30.86 16.82
N LYS A 337 -25.46 -30.15 17.51
CA LYS A 337 -26.34 -30.78 18.56
C LYS A 337 -27.66 -31.30 17.99
N ASN A 338 -28.29 -30.60 17.05
CA ASN A 338 -29.59 -30.94 16.46
C ASN A 338 -29.63 -30.51 15.00
N PRO A 339 -29.36 -31.39 14.03
CA PRO A 339 -29.39 -31.06 12.59
C PRO A 339 -30.73 -30.59 12.05
N ASP A 340 -31.87 -31.05 12.66
CA ASP A 340 -33.24 -30.90 12.12
C ASP A 340 -34.05 -29.75 12.74
N THR A 341 -33.47 -28.94 13.63
CA THR A 341 -34.22 -27.82 14.24
C THR A 341 -33.93 -26.50 13.58
N THR A 342 -34.96 -25.75 13.24
CA THR A 342 -34.88 -24.32 12.87
C THR A 342 -34.09 -23.55 13.92
N ILE A 343 -33.00 -22.97 13.53
CA ILE A 343 -32.09 -22.24 14.43
C ILE A 343 -32.74 -20.91 14.79
N SER A 344 -33.19 -20.75 16.06
CA SER A 344 -33.57 -19.42 16.55
C SER A 344 -32.34 -18.50 16.52
N GLU A 345 -32.50 -17.35 15.90
CA GLU A 345 -31.46 -16.33 15.92
C GLU A 345 -31.26 -15.81 17.35
N LEU A 346 -30.04 -15.41 17.68
CA LEU A 346 -29.75 -14.75 18.94
C LEU A 346 -30.39 -13.35 18.93
N ASP A 347 -31.01 -12.97 20.03
CA ASP A 347 -31.44 -11.59 20.25
C ASP A 347 -30.23 -10.65 20.35
N ASP A 348 -30.40 -9.41 19.91
CA ASP A 348 -29.31 -8.41 19.91
C ASP A 348 -28.78 -8.12 21.32
N ARG A 349 -29.61 -8.23 22.35
CA ARG A 349 -29.18 -8.12 23.76
C ARG A 349 -28.25 -9.28 24.15
N GLU A 350 -28.62 -10.50 23.81
CA GLU A 350 -27.77 -11.68 24.08
C GLU A 350 -26.44 -11.59 23.32
N VAL A 351 -26.46 -11.05 22.11
CA VAL A 351 -25.21 -10.82 21.33
C VAL A 351 -24.33 -9.81 22.03
N THR A 352 -24.88 -8.67 22.47
CA THR A 352 -24.13 -7.63 23.18
C THR A 352 -23.49 -8.17 24.45
N GLU A 353 -24.25 -8.91 25.29
CA GLU A 353 -23.72 -9.51 26.51
C GLU A 353 -22.59 -10.51 26.23
N ARG A 354 -22.70 -11.28 25.13
CA ARG A 354 -21.64 -12.21 24.72
C ARG A 354 -20.41 -11.50 24.15
N ILE A 355 -20.58 -10.36 23.48
CA ILE A 355 -19.46 -9.50 23.04
C ILE A 355 -18.68 -9.01 24.27
N ASP A 356 -19.37 -8.48 25.28
CA ASP A 356 -18.74 -7.99 26.53
C ASP A 356 -17.99 -9.12 27.26
N GLN A 357 -18.61 -10.30 27.33
CA GLN A 357 -17.96 -11.49 27.89
C GLN A 357 -16.71 -11.90 27.07
N MET A 358 -16.79 -11.84 25.75
CA MET A 358 -15.66 -12.17 24.86
C MET A 358 -14.53 -11.16 25.03
N ILE A 359 -14.84 -9.86 25.08
CA ILE A 359 -13.86 -8.80 25.32
C ILE A 359 -13.13 -9.05 26.66
N SER A 360 -13.89 -9.34 27.72
CA SER A 360 -13.32 -9.60 29.04
C SER A 360 -12.49 -10.89 29.08
N ASN A 361 -13.01 -12.00 28.52
CA ASN A 361 -12.37 -13.32 28.61
C ASN A 361 -11.10 -13.45 27.79
N TYR A 362 -11.02 -12.74 26.65
CA TYR A 362 -9.85 -12.77 25.76
C TYR A 362 -8.96 -11.53 25.90
N GLY A 363 -9.29 -10.61 26.83
CA GLY A 363 -8.52 -9.39 27.04
C GLY A 363 -8.43 -8.54 25.78
N ILE A 364 -9.56 -8.35 25.06
CA ILE A 364 -9.56 -7.55 23.83
C ILE A 364 -9.48 -6.07 24.20
N GLU A 365 -8.38 -5.44 23.83
CA GLU A 365 -8.15 -4.01 24.04
C GLU A 365 -8.16 -3.28 22.70
N THR A 366 -8.81 -2.14 22.63
CA THR A 366 -8.73 -1.24 21.49
C THR A 366 -7.80 -0.08 21.83
N MET A 367 -6.93 0.27 20.90
CA MET A 367 -6.01 1.41 21.05
C MET A 367 -6.00 2.27 19.80
N TRP A 368 -5.94 3.57 19.98
CA TRP A 368 -5.60 4.47 18.89
C TRP A 368 -4.11 4.81 18.93
N VAL A 369 -3.59 5.18 17.78
CA VAL A 369 -2.16 5.39 17.59
C VAL A 369 -1.56 6.42 18.57
N GLY A 370 -2.33 7.47 18.94
CA GLY A 370 -1.87 8.50 19.88
C GLY A 370 -1.61 8.00 21.31
N GLU A 371 -2.33 6.98 21.75
CA GLU A 371 -2.19 6.39 23.11
C GLU A 371 -0.98 5.48 23.26
N MET A 372 -0.36 5.11 22.16
CA MET A 372 0.77 4.17 22.18
C MET A 372 2.08 4.79 22.65
N ARG A 373 2.15 6.13 22.71
CA ARG A 373 3.37 6.82 23.14
C ARG A 373 3.69 6.48 24.60
N GLY A 374 4.92 5.99 24.84
CA GLY A 374 5.38 5.61 26.19
C GLY A 374 4.93 4.20 26.66
N ARG A 375 4.18 3.46 25.86
CA ARG A 375 3.77 2.08 26.19
C ARG A 375 4.67 1.07 25.47
N THR A 376 4.83 -0.11 26.06
CA THR A 376 5.44 -1.28 25.42
C THR A 376 4.39 -2.39 25.41
N LEU A 377 4.19 -3.01 24.25
CA LEU A 377 3.24 -4.10 24.06
C LEU A 377 3.99 -5.43 24.06
N SER A 378 3.55 -6.37 24.90
CA SER A 378 4.17 -7.69 25.05
C SER A 378 3.12 -8.78 25.14
N ASN A 379 3.51 -10.02 24.84
CA ASN A 379 2.68 -11.23 24.95
C ASN A 379 1.27 -11.09 24.34
N SER A 380 1.16 -10.36 23.25
CA SER A 380 -0.12 -9.96 22.66
C SER A 380 -0.22 -10.34 21.19
N PHE A 381 -1.44 -10.68 20.75
CA PHE A 381 -1.77 -10.73 19.36
C PHE A 381 -2.28 -9.34 18.93
N ILE A 382 -1.58 -8.69 18.00
CA ILE A 382 -1.83 -7.29 17.61
C ILE A 382 -2.40 -7.24 16.22
N ILE A 383 -3.54 -6.59 16.05
CA ILE A 383 -4.16 -6.32 14.75
C ILE A 383 -4.07 -4.82 14.50
N ILE A 384 -3.37 -4.41 13.44
CA ILE A 384 -3.30 -3.03 12.97
C ILE A 384 -4.17 -2.94 11.73
N ASP A 385 -5.33 -2.29 11.84
CA ASP A 385 -6.30 -2.16 10.74
C ASP A 385 -6.21 -0.81 10.06
N GLU A 386 -6.60 -0.76 8.77
CA GLU A 386 -6.55 0.42 7.89
C GLU A 386 -5.13 1.03 7.77
N ALA A 387 -4.13 0.16 7.63
CA ALA A 387 -2.71 0.56 7.57
C ALA A 387 -2.38 1.48 6.38
N GLN A 388 -3.16 1.46 5.30
CA GLN A 388 -3.00 2.37 4.16
C GLN A 388 -3.27 3.83 4.53
N ASN A 389 -3.98 4.07 5.64
CA ASN A 389 -4.24 5.41 6.16
C ASN A 389 -3.16 5.91 7.14
N MET A 390 -2.08 5.13 7.33
CA MET A 390 -0.96 5.49 8.20
C MET A 390 0.23 5.99 7.39
N SER A 391 0.89 7.04 7.87
CA SER A 391 2.19 7.45 7.35
C SER A 391 3.29 6.48 7.80
N ASN A 392 4.42 6.44 7.09
CA ASN A 392 5.58 5.64 7.48
C ASN A 392 6.06 5.98 8.91
N LYS A 393 6.06 7.27 9.26
CA LYS A 393 6.43 7.74 10.60
C LYS A 393 5.49 7.22 11.69
N THR A 394 4.19 7.21 11.40
CA THR A 394 3.16 6.68 12.30
C THR A 394 3.35 5.19 12.51
N MET A 395 3.50 4.42 11.44
CA MET A 395 3.71 2.97 11.51
C MET A 395 5.02 2.62 12.23
N GLN A 396 6.10 3.33 11.95
CA GLN A 396 7.37 3.16 12.65
C GLN A 396 7.21 3.39 14.16
N MET A 397 6.46 4.41 14.57
CA MET A 397 6.18 4.70 15.97
C MET A 397 5.37 3.56 16.60
N VAL A 398 4.37 3.01 15.92
CA VAL A 398 3.57 1.86 16.39
C VAL A 398 4.45 0.63 16.55
N LEU A 399 5.16 0.23 15.49
CA LEU A 399 5.98 -1.00 15.49
C LEU A 399 7.13 -0.94 16.50
N SER A 400 7.69 0.24 16.77
CA SER A 400 8.75 0.42 17.77
C SER A 400 8.30 0.20 19.22
N ARG A 401 7.00 0.01 19.47
CA ARG A 401 6.41 -0.27 20.80
C ARG A 401 6.08 -1.74 21.02
N ILE A 402 6.31 -2.56 20.02
CA ILE A 402 5.94 -3.99 20.03
C ILE A 402 7.21 -4.81 20.27
N ASP A 403 7.18 -5.66 21.25
CA ASP A 403 8.30 -6.55 21.53
C ASP A 403 8.20 -7.89 20.77
N SER A 404 9.27 -8.68 20.82
CA SER A 404 9.38 -9.94 20.09
C SER A 404 8.43 -11.06 20.57
N SER A 405 7.76 -10.89 21.72
CA SER A 405 6.76 -11.84 22.23
C SER A 405 5.39 -11.68 21.57
N CYS A 406 5.23 -10.68 20.73
CA CYS A 406 3.98 -10.38 20.04
C CYS A 406 3.95 -10.97 18.63
N LYS A 407 2.74 -11.19 18.14
CA LYS A 407 2.44 -11.42 16.72
C LYS A 407 1.64 -10.25 16.19
N VAL A 408 2.02 -9.74 15.02
CA VAL A 408 1.43 -8.53 14.43
C VAL A 408 0.79 -8.86 13.10
N VAL A 409 -0.48 -8.51 12.93
CA VAL A 409 -1.21 -8.61 11.67
C VAL A 409 -1.58 -7.22 11.20
N ILE A 410 -1.04 -6.81 10.07
CA ILE A 410 -1.23 -5.49 9.47
C ILE A 410 -2.16 -5.63 8.29
N LEU A 411 -3.32 -5.00 8.38
CA LEU A 411 -4.40 -5.09 7.41
C LEU A 411 -4.62 -3.74 6.72
N GLY A 412 -4.88 -3.76 5.42
CA GLY A 412 -5.23 -2.54 4.70
C GLY A 412 -5.63 -2.77 3.25
N SER A 413 -6.02 -1.69 2.57
CA SER A 413 -6.41 -1.67 1.16
C SER A 413 -5.88 -0.42 0.47
N ASN A 414 -4.93 -0.55 -0.44
CA ASN A 414 -4.41 0.59 -1.21
C ASN A 414 -5.44 1.24 -2.16
N LYS A 415 -6.64 0.65 -2.27
CA LYS A 415 -7.77 1.22 -3.01
C LYS A 415 -8.66 2.13 -2.16
N GLN A 416 -8.50 2.09 -0.83
CA GLN A 416 -9.34 2.80 0.14
C GLN A 416 -8.47 3.68 1.03
N ILE A 417 -7.86 4.71 0.42
CA ILE A 417 -7.02 5.67 1.14
C ILE A 417 -7.88 6.90 1.42
N ASP A 418 -8.26 7.07 2.70
CA ASP A 418 -9.07 8.19 3.18
C ASP A 418 -8.19 9.33 3.73
N ASN A 419 -6.92 9.05 4.00
CA ASN A 419 -5.99 10.03 4.55
C ASN A 419 -5.36 10.88 3.45
N PHE A 420 -5.67 12.18 3.43
CA PHE A 420 -5.15 13.17 2.48
C PHE A 420 -3.62 13.38 2.54
N TYR A 421 -2.96 12.94 3.61
CA TYR A 421 -1.51 13.12 3.80
C TYR A 421 -0.67 11.96 3.27
N VAL A 422 -1.30 10.89 2.81
CA VAL A 422 -0.62 9.72 2.25
C VAL A 422 -1.29 9.31 0.94
N ASN A 423 -0.54 8.63 0.09
CA ASN A 423 -1.05 8.11 -1.18
C ASN A 423 -0.69 6.62 -1.32
N LYS A 424 -1.14 6.00 -2.41
CA LYS A 424 -0.88 4.58 -2.69
C LYS A 424 0.61 4.22 -2.75
N TYR A 425 1.51 5.18 -2.97
CA TYR A 425 2.96 4.94 -3.06
C TYR A 425 3.72 5.20 -1.77
N THR A 426 3.20 6.10 -0.92
CA THR A 426 3.90 6.62 0.27
C THR A 426 3.31 6.18 1.60
N ASN A 427 2.17 5.48 1.59
CA ASN A 427 1.56 4.98 2.82
C ASN A 427 2.36 3.80 3.42
N ALA A 428 2.09 3.54 4.69
CA ALA A 428 2.79 2.53 5.46
C ALA A 428 2.58 1.10 4.92
N LEU A 429 1.37 0.76 4.46
CA LEU A 429 1.07 -0.56 3.89
C LEU A 429 1.94 -0.83 2.67
N THR A 430 2.02 0.12 1.74
CA THR A 430 2.86 0.00 0.54
C THR A 430 4.33 -0.14 0.88
N THR A 431 4.82 0.63 1.86
CA THR A 431 6.23 0.53 2.30
C THR A 431 6.51 -0.85 2.88
N LEU A 432 5.60 -1.40 3.69
CA LEU A 432 5.73 -2.75 4.25
C LEU A 432 5.67 -3.83 3.17
N LEU A 433 4.77 -3.70 2.19
CA LEU A 433 4.72 -4.63 1.06
C LEU A 433 6.02 -4.59 0.23
N LYS A 434 6.59 -3.40 0.00
CA LYS A 434 7.90 -3.26 -0.67
C LYS A 434 9.04 -3.92 0.11
N SER A 435 9.02 -3.88 1.43
CA SER A 435 10.04 -4.49 2.28
C SER A 435 10.10 -6.02 2.16
N THR A 436 9.04 -6.67 1.67
CA THR A 436 9.03 -8.13 1.44
C THR A 436 10.03 -8.59 0.37
N LYS A 437 10.52 -7.67 -0.48
CA LYS A 437 11.57 -7.96 -1.46
C LYS A 437 12.97 -8.12 -0.85
N ASN A 438 13.17 -7.67 0.39
CA ASN A 438 14.45 -7.76 1.06
C ASN A 438 14.68 -9.19 1.58
N GLU A 439 15.85 -9.74 1.28
CA GLU A 439 16.22 -11.09 1.73
C GLU A 439 16.62 -11.11 3.23
N ASP A 440 17.14 -10.00 3.75
CA ASP A 440 17.71 -9.90 5.10
C ASP A 440 16.74 -9.26 6.11
N ASN A 441 15.49 -9.71 6.15
CA ASN A 441 14.56 -9.25 7.17
C ASN A 441 14.91 -9.85 8.53
N ILE A 442 15.05 -9.01 9.57
CA ILE A 442 15.37 -9.42 10.96
C ILE A 442 14.22 -10.24 11.58
N VAL A 443 12.99 -10.09 11.06
CA VAL A 443 11.78 -10.76 11.54
C VAL A 443 11.20 -11.65 10.45
N ASN A 444 10.54 -12.73 10.86
CA ASN A 444 9.83 -13.61 9.93
C ASN A 444 8.53 -12.96 9.48
N ILE A 445 8.53 -12.45 8.26
CA ILE A 445 7.37 -11.81 7.65
C ILE A 445 6.59 -12.78 6.77
N PHE A 446 5.30 -12.50 6.60
CA PHE A 446 4.41 -13.12 5.63
C PHE A 446 3.60 -12.02 4.96
N ALA A 447 3.36 -12.12 3.65
CA ALA A 447 2.47 -11.19 2.97
C ALA A 447 1.54 -11.90 2.01
N ILE A 448 0.33 -11.36 1.86
CA ILE A 448 -0.69 -11.91 0.96
C ILE A 448 -1.65 -10.83 0.48
N LYS A 449 -2.26 -11.06 -0.70
CA LYS A 449 -3.38 -10.28 -1.21
C LYS A 449 -4.67 -11.10 -1.13
N LEU A 450 -5.72 -10.55 -0.50
CA LEU A 450 -7.06 -11.12 -0.50
C LEU A 450 -7.93 -10.39 -1.53
N GLN A 451 -8.04 -10.98 -2.71
CA GLN A 451 -8.68 -10.33 -3.86
C GLN A 451 -10.17 -10.65 -3.99
N LYS A 452 -10.60 -11.80 -3.47
CA LYS A 452 -11.98 -12.25 -3.61
C LYS A 452 -12.91 -11.58 -2.59
N VAL A 453 -13.90 -10.85 -3.10
CA VAL A 453 -14.96 -10.22 -2.28
C VAL A 453 -15.99 -11.29 -1.89
N LEU A 454 -16.32 -11.35 -0.60
CA LEU A 454 -17.24 -12.36 -0.04
C LEU A 454 -18.48 -11.77 0.64
N ARG A 455 -18.56 -10.43 0.75
CA ARG A 455 -19.64 -9.71 1.43
C ARG A 455 -20.99 -9.73 0.67
N GLY A 456 -20.95 -10.11 -0.61
CA GLY A 456 -22.13 -10.29 -1.45
C GLY A 456 -22.10 -9.50 -2.76
N PRO A 457 -23.11 -9.70 -3.64
CA PRO A 457 -23.10 -9.17 -5.00
C PRO A 457 -23.03 -7.63 -5.09
N ILE A 458 -23.62 -6.92 -4.12
CA ILE A 458 -23.62 -5.44 -4.11
C ILE A 458 -22.19 -4.90 -3.91
N THR A 459 -21.43 -5.48 -2.99
CA THR A 459 -20.05 -5.06 -2.73
C THR A 459 -19.17 -5.40 -3.93
N GLU A 460 -19.35 -6.57 -4.55
CA GLU A 460 -18.62 -6.97 -5.74
C GLU A 460 -18.92 -6.04 -6.93
N TRP A 461 -20.19 -5.71 -7.13
CA TRP A 461 -20.63 -4.77 -8.16
C TRP A 461 -20.03 -3.37 -7.95
N ALA A 462 -20.04 -2.85 -6.71
CA ALA A 462 -19.45 -1.56 -6.40
C ALA A 462 -17.93 -1.55 -6.68
N GLU A 463 -17.22 -2.59 -6.27
CA GLU A 463 -15.78 -2.75 -6.57
C GLU A 463 -15.52 -2.77 -8.09
N GLN A 464 -16.36 -3.41 -8.90
CA GLN A 464 -16.20 -3.43 -10.35
C GLN A 464 -16.40 -2.07 -11.02
N ILE A 465 -17.33 -1.26 -10.51
CA ILE A 465 -17.65 0.06 -11.09
C ILE A 465 -16.67 1.13 -10.67
N PHE A 466 -16.32 1.18 -9.38
CA PHE A 466 -15.52 2.26 -8.80
C PHE A 466 -14.02 1.96 -8.70
N SER A 467 -13.55 0.76 -9.08
CA SER A 467 -12.14 0.41 -9.09
C SER A 467 -11.44 0.58 -10.46
N LYS A 468 -12.00 1.41 -11.34
CA LYS A 468 -11.39 1.74 -12.64
C LYS A 468 -10.45 2.91 -12.52
#